data_a4bdd62fd1daa3ad9031aeb0cc549d15
#
_entry.id   a4bdd62fd1daa3ad9031aeb0cc549d15
#
_cell.length_a   1.000
_cell.length_b   1.000
_cell.length_c   1.000
_cell.angle_alpha   90.00
_cell.angle_beta   90.00
_cell.angle_gamma   90.00
#
_symmetry.space_group_name_H-M   'P 1'
#
loop_
_entity.id
_entity.type
_entity.pdbx_description
1 polymer ?
#
loop_
_entity_poly.entity_id
_entity_poly.type
_entity_poly.pdbx_seq_one_letter_code
_entity_poly.pdbx_strand_id
1 'polypeptide(L)'
;MIRFILAFTWLALFLFGTIPLMIIEWIIGKFNKDLHDRSSLAIVQFGFRVVQFIAGTKVIVKGEENIPKDTAVLYVGNHRSYFDIILTYIRVPRPTGYVSKKEMNKIPLLGIWMRHLHCLFLDRKDIKQGLKVILE
;
A
#
# COMPACT_ATOMS: atom_id res chain seq x y z
N MET A 1 19.52 -13.74 6.37
CA MET A 1 20.14 -12.89 5.37
C MET A 1 19.65 -13.18 3.96
N ILE A 2 19.71 -14.41 3.44
CA ILE A 2 19.26 -14.78 2.08
C ILE A 2 17.79 -14.37 1.80
N ARG A 3 16.84 -14.69 2.67
CA ARG A 3 15.43 -14.33 2.51
C ARG A 3 15.19 -12.82 2.38
N PHE A 4 15.96 -12.02 3.13
CA PHE A 4 15.89 -10.56 3.03
C PHE A 4 16.34 -10.07 1.64
N ILE A 5 17.44 -10.61 1.13
CA ILE A 5 17.96 -10.29 -0.21
C ILE A 5 16.93 -10.69 -1.26
N LEU A 6 16.36 -11.90 -1.17
CA LEU A 6 15.34 -12.38 -2.11
C LEU A 6 14.07 -11.51 -2.08
N ALA A 7 13.61 -11.11 -0.89
CA ALA A 7 12.43 -10.24 -0.75
C ALA A 7 12.67 -8.85 -1.34
N PHE A 8 13.87 -8.29 -1.10
CA PHE A 8 14.26 -7.00 -1.67
C PHE A 8 14.39 -7.06 -3.21
N THR A 9 15.03 -8.11 -3.72
CA THR A 9 15.15 -8.36 -5.17
C THR A 9 13.76 -8.50 -5.80
N TRP A 10 12.85 -9.26 -5.16
CA TRP A 10 11.47 -9.38 -5.62
C TRP A 10 10.77 -8.03 -5.69
N LEU A 11 10.88 -7.20 -4.63
CA LEU A 11 10.25 -5.87 -4.62
C LEU A 11 10.77 -4.99 -5.75
N ALA A 12 12.08 -5.01 -6.02
CA ALA A 12 12.66 -4.29 -7.14
C ALA A 12 12.10 -4.81 -8.48
N LEU A 13 12.13 -6.12 -8.71
CA LEU A 13 11.59 -6.74 -9.93
C LEU A 13 10.09 -6.45 -10.09
N PHE A 14 9.32 -6.51 -9.01
CA PHE A 14 7.90 -6.18 -9.00
C PHE A 14 7.67 -4.72 -9.41
N LEU A 15 8.38 -3.76 -8.83
CA LEU A 15 8.22 -2.35 -9.18
C LEU A 15 8.55 -2.09 -10.66
N PHE A 16 9.64 -2.64 -11.18
CA PHE A 16 10.00 -2.47 -12.59
C PHE A 16 9.06 -3.26 -13.51
N GLY A 17 8.72 -4.49 -13.18
CA GLY A 17 7.84 -5.35 -13.98
C GLY A 17 6.41 -4.84 -14.07
N THR A 18 5.97 -4.05 -13.09
CA THR A 18 4.61 -3.47 -13.07
C THR A 18 4.52 -2.10 -13.75
N ILE A 19 5.57 -1.60 -14.40
CA ILE A 19 5.50 -0.32 -15.15
C ILE A 19 4.35 -0.30 -16.18
N PRO A 20 4.16 -1.33 -17.03
CA PRO A 20 3.02 -1.34 -17.94
C PRO A 20 1.67 -1.32 -17.22
N LEU A 21 1.57 -2.00 -16.08
CA LEU A 21 0.35 -2.00 -15.26
C LEU A 21 0.04 -0.62 -14.68
N MET A 22 1.05 0.16 -14.28
CA MET A 22 0.85 1.53 -13.82
C MET A 22 0.20 2.42 -14.87
N ILE A 23 0.58 2.23 -16.14
CA ILE A 23 0.00 2.97 -17.26
C ILE A 23 -1.44 2.52 -17.50
N ILE A 24 -1.69 1.21 -17.46
CA ILE A 24 -3.02 0.63 -17.61
C ILE A 24 -3.94 1.13 -16.49
N GLU A 25 -3.48 1.09 -15.24
CA GLU A 25 -4.23 1.58 -14.08
C GLU A 25 -4.54 3.09 -14.19
N TRP A 26 -3.58 3.88 -14.66
CA TRP A 26 -3.82 5.30 -14.90
C TRP A 26 -4.91 5.54 -15.97
N ILE A 27 -4.95 4.72 -17.03
CA ILE A 27 -6.01 4.78 -18.05
C ILE A 27 -7.34 4.34 -17.44
N ILE A 28 -7.40 3.20 -16.75
CA ILE A 28 -8.61 2.69 -16.10
C ILE A 28 -9.20 3.75 -15.14
N GLY A 29 -8.34 4.41 -14.36
CA GLY A 29 -8.76 5.45 -13.41
C GLY A 29 -9.47 6.65 -14.04
N LYS A 30 -9.29 6.89 -15.34
CA LYS A 30 -10.02 7.94 -16.07
C LYS A 30 -11.45 7.54 -16.41
N PHE A 31 -11.72 6.24 -16.55
CA PHE A 31 -13.03 5.71 -16.99
C PHE A 31 -13.81 5.04 -15.85
N ASN A 32 -13.12 4.37 -14.94
CA ASN A 32 -13.77 3.62 -13.87
C ASN A 32 -12.90 3.63 -12.59
N LYS A 33 -13.23 4.51 -11.66
CA LYS A 33 -12.49 4.66 -10.40
C LYS A 33 -12.58 3.42 -9.50
N ASP A 34 -13.76 2.80 -9.40
CA ASP A 34 -13.93 1.61 -8.55
C ASP A 34 -13.08 0.43 -9.06
N LEU A 35 -13.06 0.21 -10.36
CA LEU A 35 -12.22 -0.81 -10.97
C LEU A 35 -10.73 -0.51 -10.73
N HIS A 36 -10.30 0.73 -10.97
CA HIS A 36 -8.92 1.18 -10.72
C HIS A 36 -8.49 0.93 -9.27
N ASP A 37 -9.32 1.31 -8.30
CA ASP A 37 -8.97 1.19 -6.89
C ASP A 37 -8.85 -0.28 -6.46
N ARG A 38 -9.75 -1.12 -6.94
CA ARG A 38 -9.74 -2.56 -6.62
C ARG A 38 -8.60 -3.30 -7.32
N SER A 39 -8.36 -3.03 -8.60
CA SER A 39 -7.27 -3.67 -9.35
C SER A 39 -5.90 -3.24 -8.84
N SER A 40 -5.71 -1.94 -8.57
CA SER A 40 -4.48 -1.42 -7.96
C SER A 40 -4.19 -2.08 -6.61
N LEU A 41 -5.22 -2.22 -5.76
CA LEU A 41 -5.08 -2.93 -4.49
C LEU A 41 -4.69 -4.40 -4.71
N ALA A 42 -5.36 -5.10 -5.63
CA ALA A 42 -5.09 -6.51 -5.90
C ALA A 42 -3.66 -6.76 -6.40
N ILE A 43 -3.15 -5.89 -7.28
CA ILE A 43 -1.78 -5.95 -7.79
C ILE A 43 -0.77 -5.81 -6.64
N VAL A 44 -0.93 -4.80 -5.80
CA VAL A 44 -0.02 -4.57 -4.67
C VAL A 44 -0.12 -5.68 -3.63
N GLN A 45 -1.32 -6.17 -3.34
CA GLN A 45 -1.52 -7.32 -2.45
C GLN A 45 -0.82 -8.57 -2.98
N PHE A 46 -0.86 -8.82 -4.28
CA PHE A 46 -0.12 -9.92 -4.89
C PHE A 46 1.38 -9.78 -4.64
N GLY A 47 1.96 -8.61 -4.94
CA GLY A 47 3.37 -8.35 -4.70
C GLY A 47 3.79 -8.58 -3.24
N PHE A 48 2.98 -8.12 -2.29
CA PHE A 48 3.24 -8.26 -0.86
C PHE A 48 3.03 -9.68 -0.34
N ARG A 49 2.08 -10.47 -0.89
CA ARG A 49 1.94 -11.90 -0.57
C ARG A 49 3.19 -12.68 -0.94
N VAL A 50 3.82 -12.38 -2.07
CA VAL A 50 5.08 -13.00 -2.46
C VAL A 50 6.20 -12.62 -1.50
N VAL A 51 6.29 -11.35 -1.06
CA VAL A 51 7.24 -10.93 -0.02
C VAL A 51 7.03 -11.71 1.28
N GLN A 52 5.78 -11.83 1.75
CA GLN A 52 5.45 -12.60 2.95
C GLN A 52 5.88 -14.06 2.81
N PHE A 53 5.63 -14.68 1.66
CA PHE A 53 6.03 -16.05 1.37
C PHE A 53 7.56 -16.23 1.40
N ILE A 54 8.31 -15.36 0.71
CA ILE A 54 9.78 -15.39 0.70
C ILE A 54 10.34 -15.18 2.11
N ALA A 55 9.77 -14.26 2.88
CA ALA A 55 10.16 -14.02 4.26
C ALA A 55 9.92 -15.23 5.17
N GLY A 56 9.03 -16.13 4.78
CA GLY A 56 8.66 -17.32 5.57
C GLY A 56 7.94 -16.93 6.87
N THR A 57 7.22 -15.80 6.86
CA THR A 57 6.58 -15.28 8.05
C THR A 57 5.22 -15.94 8.27
N LYS A 58 5.07 -16.58 9.44
CA LYS A 58 3.77 -17.07 9.91
C LYS A 58 3.01 -15.93 10.58
N VAL A 59 1.85 -15.61 10.06
CA VAL A 59 0.99 -14.54 10.60
C VAL A 59 -0.23 -15.17 11.25
N ILE A 60 -0.51 -14.79 12.49
CA ILE A 60 -1.73 -15.14 13.20
C ILE A 60 -2.57 -13.88 13.32
N VAL A 61 -3.76 -13.92 12.75
CA VAL A 61 -4.71 -12.80 12.79
C VAL A 61 -5.85 -13.17 13.72
N LYS A 62 -6.28 -12.20 14.53
CA LYS A 62 -7.42 -12.35 15.43
C LYS A 62 -8.30 -11.12 15.31
N GLY A 63 -9.62 -11.30 15.30
CA GLY A 63 -10.58 -10.21 15.27
C GLY A 63 -10.82 -9.59 13.89
N GLU A 64 -10.36 -10.22 12.81
CA GLU A 64 -10.58 -9.74 11.42
C GLU A 64 -12.08 -9.68 11.07
N GLU A 65 -12.87 -10.56 11.71
CA GLU A 65 -14.34 -10.61 11.62
C GLU A 65 -15.02 -9.36 12.18
N ASN A 66 -14.36 -8.59 13.05
CA ASN A 66 -14.90 -7.37 13.65
C ASN A 66 -14.77 -6.14 12.73
N ILE A 67 -14.07 -6.26 11.59
CA ILE A 67 -13.91 -5.15 10.65
C ILE A 67 -15.26 -4.89 9.96
N PRO A 68 -15.83 -3.66 10.08
CA PRO A 68 -17.06 -3.30 9.38
C PRO A 68 -16.92 -3.45 7.87
N LYS A 69 -17.91 -4.06 7.21
CA LYS A 69 -17.87 -4.32 5.76
C LYS A 69 -18.52 -3.20 4.93
N ASP A 70 -19.41 -2.43 5.53
CA ASP A 70 -20.31 -1.51 4.81
C ASP A 70 -20.00 -0.04 5.06
N THR A 71 -19.00 0.27 5.90
CA THR A 71 -18.61 1.65 6.21
C THR A 71 -17.13 1.89 6.01
N ALA A 72 -16.73 3.16 5.87
CA ALA A 72 -15.34 3.56 5.87
C ALA A 72 -14.72 3.29 7.25
N VAL A 73 -13.49 2.79 7.28
CA VAL A 73 -12.79 2.41 8.50
C VAL A 73 -11.43 3.11 8.56
N LEU A 74 -11.14 3.70 9.71
CA LEU A 74 -9.81 4.19 10.02
C LEU A 74 -9.04 3.11 10.80
N TYR A 75 -7.97 2.59 10.21
CA TYR A 75 -7.07 1.65 10.89
C TYR A 75 -5.99 2.42 11.64
N VAL A 76 -5.94 2.24 12.95
CA VAL A 76 -4.91 2.83 13.81
C VAL A 76 -4.19 1.70 14.53
N GLY A 77 -2.87 1.66 14.41
CA GLY A 77 -2.06 0.60 15.00
C GLY A 77 -0.64 1.03 15.31
N ASN A 78 0.04 0.27 16.16
CA ASN A 78 1.47 0.44 16.40
C ASN A 78 2.25 0.06 15.15
N HIS A 79 3.11 0.95 14.70
CA HIS A 79 3.96 0.75 13.53
C HIS A 79 5.43 0.77 13.95
N ARG A 80 6.10 -0.37 13.82
CA ARG A 80 7.50 -0.54 14.23
C ARG A 80 8.45 -0.81 13.06
N SER A 81 7.94 -1.31 11.94
CA SER A 81 8.76 -1.66 10.79
C SER A 81 7.99 -1.51 9.47
N TYR A 82 8.71 -1.34 8.36
CA TYR A 82 8.10 -1.37 7.02
C TYR A 82 7.37 -2.70 6.72
N PHE A 83 7.74 -3.77 7.41
CA PHE A 83 7.11 -5.07 7.24
C PHE A 83 5.66 -5.08 7.75
N ASP A 84 5.34 -4.25 8.74
CA ASP A 84 3.96 -4.11 9.25
C ASP A 84 3.02 -3.63 8.14
N ILE A 85 3.49 -2.70 7.27
CA ILE A 85 2.72 -2.22 6.12
C ILE A 85 2.42 -3.37 5.16
N ILE A 86 3.42 -4.21 4.85
CA ILE A 86 3.26 -5.35 3.95
C ILE A 86 2.20 -6.31 4.51
N LEU A 87 2.30 -6.66 5.80
CA LEU A 87 1.40 -7.63 6.43
C LEU A 87 -0.04 -7.10 6.55
N THR A 88 -0.22 -5.83 6.87
CA THR A 88 -1.55 -5.23 7.01
C THR A 88 -2.19 -4.98 5.64
N TYR A 89 -1.41 -4.54 4.63
CA TYR A 89 -1.93 -4.30 3.29
C TYR A 89 -2.51 -5.56 2.63
N ILE A 90 -1.89 -6.71 2.83
CA ILE A 90 -2.38 -7.99 2.31
C ILE A 90 -3.80 -8.30 2.82
N ARG A 91 -4.20 -7.71 3.95
CA ARG A 91 -5.42 -8.06 4.70
C ARG A 91 -6.54 -7.05 4.58
N VAL A 92 -6.26 -5.83 4.14
CA VAL A 92 -7.35 -4.87 3.96
C VAL A 92 -8.34 -5.36 2.91
N PRO A 93 -9.65 -5.41 3.22
CA PRO A 93 -10.65 -5.99 2.32
C PRO A 93 -11.09 -5.03 1.22
N ARG A 94 -10.71 -3.75 1.33
CA ARG A 94 -11.14 -2.67 0.43
C ARG A 94 -9.99 -1.71 0.15
N PRO A 95 -10.11 -0.89 -0.93
CA PRO A 95 -9.15 0.18 -1.21
C PRO A 95 -8.87 1.01 0.03
N THR A 96 -7.62 1.08 0.42
CA THR A 96 -7.17 1.69 1.67
C THR A 96 -5.87 2.44 1.40
N GLY A 97 -5.85 3.75 1.68
CA GLY A 97 -4.66 4.56 1.63
C GLY A 97 -3.95 4.61 2.99
N TYR A 98 -2.63 4.63 2.98
CA TYR A 98 -1.83 4.83 4.18
C TYR A 98 -1.39 6.29 4.31
N VAL A 99 -1.27 6.75 5.54
CA VAL A 99 -0.63 8.03 5.85
C VAL A 99 0.89 7.82 5.87
N SER A 100 1.61 8.48 4.99
CA SER A 100 3.04 8.30 4.77
C SER A 100 3.81 9.61 4.84
N LYS A 101 5.14 9.52 4.92
CA LYS A 101 6.02 10.70 4.82
C LYS A 101 6.03 11.22 3.37
N LYS A 102 6.10 12.55 3.19
CA LYS A 102 6.17 13.18 1.86
C LYS A 102 7.35 12.69 1.01
N GLU A 103 8.46 12.30 1.64
CA GLU A 103 9.64 11.80 0.94
C GLU A 103 9.36 10.49 0.19
N MET A 104 8.43 9.67 0.67
CA MET A 104 8.06 8.41 0.02
C MET A 104 7.45 8.64 -1.36
N ASN A 105 6.74 9.77 -1.56
CA ASN A 105 6.19 10.14 -2.87
C ASN A 105 7.28 10.38 -3.93
N LYS A 106 8.51 10.71 -3.51
CA LYS A 106 9.63 10.99 -4.42
C LYS A 106 10.36 9.73 -4.88
N ILE A 107 10.10 8.58 -4.25
CA ILE A 107 10.72 7.30 -4.64
C ILE A 107 10.09 6.86 -5.97
N PRO A 108 10.89 6.71 -7.05
CA PRO A 108 10.39 6.30 -8.36
C PRO A 108 9.58 5.00 -8.26
N LEU A 109 8.55 4.87 -9.09
CA LEU A 109 7.63 3.74 -9.16
C LEU A 109 6.83 3.49 -7.87
N LEU A 110 7.47 3.48 -6.69
CA LEU A 110 6.78 3.33 -5.41
C LEU A 110 5.78 4.47 -5.18
N GLY A 111 6.19 5.72 -5.37
CA GLY A 111 5.30 6.88 -5.25
C GLY A 111 4.11 6.82 -6.20
N ILE A 112 4.27 6.22 -7.39
CA ILE A 112 3.18 6.02 -8.35
C ILE A 112 2.15 5.03 -7.76
N TRP A 113 2.58 3.85 -7.32
CA TRP A 113 1.69 2.88 -6.68
C TRP A 113 1.01 3.45 -5.43
N MET A 114 1.75 4.19 -4.60
CA MET A 114 1.15 4.84 -3.43
C MET A 114 0.05 5.84 -3.78
N ARG A 115 0.18 6.56 -4.91
CA ARG A 115 -0.89 7.45 -5.41
C ARG A 115 -2.09 6.67 -5.95
N HIS A 116 -1.87 5.59 -6.70
CA HIS A 116 -2.95 4.69 -7.13
C HIS A 116 -3.74 4.10 -5.95
N LEU A 117 -3.09 3.96 -4.81
CA LEU A 117 -3.69 3.45 -3.57
C LEU A 117 -4.19 4.57 -2.63
N HIS A 118 -4.30 5.80 -3.12
CA HIS A 118 -4.76 6.97 -2.34
C HIS A 118 -3.99 7.21 -1.04
N CYS A 119 -2.69 6.91 -1.00
CA CYS A 119 -1.86 7.20 0.16
C CYS A 119 -1.71 8.71 0.35
N LEU A 120 -1.82 9.17 1.58
CA LEU A 120 -1.63 10.56 1.97
C LEU A 120 -0.16 10.81 2.31
N PHE A 121 0.38 11.94 1.87
CA PHE A 121 1.78 12.29 2.07
C PHE A 121 1.90 13.50 2.97
N LEU A 122 2.35 13.29 4.22
CA LEU A 122 2.46 14.34 5.22
C LEU A 122 3.88 14.88 5.34
N ASP A 123 3.97 16.19 5.41
CA ASP A 123 5.18 16.86 5.90
C ASP A 123 5.16 16.89 7.43
N ARG A 124 5.99 16.08 8.07
CA ARG A 124 6.08 16.04 9.53
C ARG A 124 6.61 17.33 10.16
N LYS A 125 7.19 18.22 9.36
CA LYS A 125 7.70 19.53 9.81
C LYS A 125 6.66 20.64 9.68
N ASP A 126 5.57 20.41 8.91
CA ASP A 126 4.49 21.36 8.70
C ASP A 126 3.15 20.76 9.15
N ILE A 127 2.77 21.09 10.37
CA ILE A 127 1.52 20.61 10.98
C ILE A 127 0.30 21.13 10.20
N LYS A 128 0.36 22.36 9.66
CA LYS A 128 -0.76 22.95 8.88
C LYS A 128 -0.99 22.20 7.57
N GLN A 129 0.09 21.85 6.87
CA GLN A 129 0.02 21.01 5.67
C GLN A 129 -0.52 19.61 6.01
N GLY A 130 -0.05 19.01 7.11
CA GLY A 130 -0.52 17.71 7.56
C GLY A 130 -2.03 17.70 7.84
N LEU A 131 -2.53 18.71 8.56
CA LEU A 131 -3.96 18.85 8.85
C LEU A 131 -4.78 19.04 7.58
N LYS A 132 -4.33 19.90 6.66
CA LYS A 132 -4.99 20.12 5.37
C LYS A 132 -5.15 18.82 4.58
N VAL A 133 -4.09 18.03 4.43
CA VAL A 133 -4.09 16.75 3.68
C VAL A 133 -5.02 15.70 4.32
N ILE A 134 -5.23 15.75 5.64
CA ILE A 134 -6.14 14.81 6.31
C ILE A 134 -7.61 15.24 6.16
N LEU A 135 -7.88 16.54 6.01
CA LEU A 135 -9.23 17.09 5.90
C LEU A 135 -9.77 17.14 4.46
N GLU A 136 -8.91 17.02 3.45
CA GLU A 136 -9.25 16.88 2.03
C GLU A 136 -9.60 15.42 1.67
#